data_65e94551c6390ee16896d4670deaa770
#
_entry.id   65e94551c6390ee16896d4670deaa770
#
_cell.length_a   1.000
_cell.length_b   1.000
_cell.length_c   1.000
_cell.angle_alpha   90.00
_cell.angle_beta   90.00
_cell.angle_gamma   90.00
#
_symmetry.space_group_name_H-M   'P 1'
#
loop_
_entity.id
_entity.type
_entity.pdbx_description
1 polymer ?
#
loop_
_entity_poly.entity_id
_entity_poly.type
_entity_poly.pdbx_seq_one_letter_code
_entity_poly.pdbx_strand_id
1 'polypeptide(L)'
;GLLDGKRATTHWYYLNELRKKHPSIQYAEDRRLVVDGDRATTTGITASMPMMLTLVEAIGGRGKAEAVAKDLGIAAWDARHDSSAFELTRPFAATVLRNLFGFWRWEKLGIELPQGVDEVSLALAADAWSRTYRSRARTFADSAAARESRNGIRILPDEVAPSWPAAQSLPALGDRPPAEVLDQTLSAIAARYGRSTASIVAMQLEYPRQKATP
;
A
#
# COMPACT_ATOMS: atom_id res chain seq x y z
N GLY A 1 15.45 9.92 -21.18
CA GLY A 1 14.08 9.53 -20.80
C GLY A 1 13.36 10.63 -20.03
N LEU A 2 12.15 10.37 -19.53
CA LEU A 2 11.32 11.39 -18.85
C LEU A 2 11.95 11.96 -17.56
N LEU A 3 12.89 11.25 -16.96
CA LEU A 3 13.56 11.63 -15.70
C LEU A 3 15.04 11.99 -15.89
N ASP A 4 15.56 12.06 -17.13
CA ASP A 4 16.97 12.40 -17.37
C ASP A 4 17.31 13.78 -16.83
N GLY A 5 18.36 13.87 -16.01
CA GLY A 5 18.80 15.09 -15.35
C GLY A 5 17.88 15.58 -14.22
N LYS A 6 16.77 14.88 -13.94
CA LYS A 6 15.80 15.24 -12.90
C LYS A 6 16.18 14.64 -11.56
N ARG A 7 15.75 15.32 -10.49
CA ARG A 7 15.72 14.74 -9.16
C ARG A 7 14.54 13.77 -9.05
N ALA A 8 14.79 12.57 -8.55
CA ALA A 8 13.75 11.56 -8.40
C ALA A 8 14.01 10.66 -7.20
N THR A 9 12.97 9.97 -6.76
CA THR A 9 13.06 8.86 -5.80
C THR A 9 12.39 7.62 -6.38
N THR A 10 12.67 6.47 -5.80
CA THR A 10 12.05 5.20 -6.18
C THR A 10 11.98 4.28 -4.97
N HIS A 11 11.22 3.20 -5.08
CA HIS A 11 11.15 2.15 -4.09
C HIS A 11 12.55 1.57 -3.80
N TRP A 12 12.87 1.32 -2.53
CA TRP A 12 14.18 0.84 -2.06
C TRP A 12 14.69 -0.38 -2.86
N TYR A 13 13.79 -1.30 -3.22
CA TYR A 13 14.15 -2.52 -3.95
C TYR A 13 14.71 -2.24 -5.35
N TYR A 14 14.22 -1.18 -6.02
CA TYR A 14 14.63 -0.82 -7.38
C TYR A 14 15.74 0.24 -7.44
N LEU A 15 16.19 0.75 -6.29
CA LEU A 15 17.16 1.84 -6.24
C LEU A 15 18.48 1.53 -6.97
N ASN A 16 19.03 0.34 -6.72
CA ASN A 16 20.29 -0.08 -7.36
C ASN A 16 20.12 -0.26 -8.87
N GLU A 17 18.97 -0.73 -9.31
CA GLU A 17 18.65 -0.85 -10.73
C GLU A 17 18.49 0.52 -11.38
N LEU A 18 17.79 1.45 -10.72
CA LEU A 18 17.64 2.83 -11.17
C LEU A 18 19.03 3.48 -11.37
N ARG A 19 19.89 3.43 -10.36
CA ARG A 19 21.25 4.00 -10.43
C ARG A 19 22.09 3.41 -11.56
N LYS A 20 21.99 2.09 -11.76
CA LYS A 20 22.77 1.39 -12.79
C LYS A 20 22.27 1.66 -14.21
N LYS A 21 20.95 1.64 -14.42
CA LYS A 21 20.35 1.78 -15.76
C LYS A 21 20.15 3.24 -16.20
N HIS A 22 20.00 4.15 -15.25
CA HIS A 22 19.65 5.54 -15.47
C HIS A 22 20.55 6.49 -14.67
N PRO A 23 21.87 6.52 -14.94
CA PRO A 23 22.84 7.28 -14.15
C PRO A 23 22.67 8.81 -14.26
N SER A 24 21.90 9.29 -15.24
CA SER A 24 21.55 10.71 -15.38
C SER A 24 20.52 11.20 -14.34
N ILE A 25 19.82 10.29 -13.67
CA ILE A 25 18.82 10.63 -12.66
C ILE A 25 19.52 10.97 -11.34
N GLN A 26 19.17 12.12 -10.75
CA GLN A 26 19.68 12.57 -9.46
C GLN A 26 18.80 11.98 -8.35
N TYR A 27 19.21 10.86 -7.77
CA TYR A 27 18.47 10.24 -6.68
C TYR A 27 18.44 11.13 -5.43
N ALA A 28 17.24 11.39 -4.90
CA ALA A 28 17.02 12.14 -3.67
C ALA A 28 16.81 11.16 -2.50
N GLU A 29 17.83 11.05 -1.64
CA GLU A 29 17.77 10.24 -0.42
C GLU A 29 16.82 10.85 0.61
N ASP A 30 16.27 9.99 1.48
CA ASP A 30 15.38 10.36 2.58
C ASP A 30 14.17 11.22 2.18
N ARG A 31 13.67 10.94 0.97
CA ARG A 31 12.48 11.56 0.41
C ARG A 31 11.50 10.53 -0.11
N ARG A 32 10.32 10.40 0.54
CA ARG A 32 9.25 9.51 0.07
C ARG A 32 8.52 10.03 -1.16
N LEU A 33 8.64 11.32 -1.44
CA LEU A 33 8.16 11.96 -2.67
C LEU A 33 9.13 13.05 -3.11
N VAL A 34 9.26 13.21 -4.42
CA VAL A 34 10.07 14.26 -5.06
C VAL A 34 9.27 14.86 -6.20
N VAL A 35 9.18 16.17 -6.22
CA VAL A 35 8.63 16.95 -7.34
C VAL A 35 9.78 17.74 -7.96
N ASP A 36 9.99 17.59 -9.26
CA ASP A 36 11.00 18.30 -10.03
C ASP A 36 10.40 18.79 -11.36
N GLY A 37 10.04 20.07 -11.38
CA GLY A 37 9.30 20.67 -12.49
C GLY A 37 7.92 20.02 -12.66
N ASP A 38 7.71 19.41 -13.82
CA ASP A 38 6.47 18.75 -14.22
C ASP A 38 6.44 17.24 -13.91
N ARG A 39 7.43 16.75 -13.18
CA ARG A 39 7.55 15.35 -12.81
C ARG A 39 7.49 15.16 -11.30
N ALA A 40 6.79 14.11 -10.91
CA ALA A 40 6.71 13.69 -9.51
C ALA A 40 6.99 12.19 -9.42
N THR A 41 7.75 11.80 -8.41
CA THR A 41 8.10 10.40 -8.15
C THR A 41 7.92 10.09 -6.66
N THR A 42 7.59 8.85 -6.36
CA THR A 42 7.42 8.37 -4.97
C THR A 42 8.27 7.13 -4.72
N THR A 43 8.48 6.81 -3.47
CA THR A 43 9.11 5.56 -3.02
C THR A 43 8.11 4.39 -3.08
N GLY A 44 7.65 3.90 -1.93
CA GLY A 44 6.69 2.80 -1.85
C GLY A 44 5.24 3.24 -1.98
N ILE A 45 4.34 2.26 -1.88
CA ILE A 45 2.90 2.47 -2.08
C ILE A 45 2.31 3.43 -1.06
N THR A 46 2.76 3.38 0.20
CA THR A 46 2.28 4.29 1.25
C THR A 46 2.64 5.75 0.98
N ALA A 47 3.64 6.02 0.14
CA ALA A 47 4.00 7.37 -0.28
C ALA A 47 3.01 7.99 -1.29
N SER A 48 2.12 7.18 -1.88
CA SER A 48 1.10 7.67 -2.82
C SER A 48 0.12 8.63 -2.17
N MET A 49 -0.30 8.34 -0.94
CA MET A 49 -1.24 9.23 -0.21
C MET A 49 -0.64 10.62 0.07
N PRO A 50 0.56 10.78 0.69
CA PRO A 50 1.16 12.09 0.84
C PRO A 50 1.46 12.79 -0.49
N MET A 51 1.79 12.05 -1.54
CA MET A 51 1.98 12.62 -2.87
C MET A 51 0.68 13.21 -3.41
N MET A 52 -0.44 12.48 -3.33
CA MET A 52 -1.74 12.96 -3.79
C MET A 52 -2.24 14.13 -2.95
N LEU A 53 -1.99 14.13 -1.63
CA LEU A 53 -2.30 15.29 -0.78
C LEU A 53 -1.50 16.52 -1.17
N THR A 54 -0.22 16.37 -1.54
CA THR A 54 0.60 17.46 -2.09
C THR A 54 0.00 18.00 -3.38
N LEU A 55 -0.50 17.14 -4.27
CA LEU A 55 -1.17 17.55 -5.51
C LEU A 55 -2.51 18.25 -5.22
N VAL A 56 -3.33 17.72 -4.30
CA VAL A 56 -4.58 18.35 -3.86
C VAL A 56 -4.31 19.74 -3.26
N GLU A 57 -3.25 19.88 -2.47
CA GLU A 57 -2.83 21.17 -1.91
C GLU A 57 -2.44 22.16 -2.99
N ALA A 58 -1.68 21.72 -3.99
CA ALA A 58 -1.25 22.58 -5.11
C ALA A 58 -2.41 23.07 -5.99
N ILE A 59 -3.45 22.24 -6.18
CA ILE A 59 -4.59 22.55 -7.05
C ILE A 59 -5.73 23.21 -6.27
N GLY A 60 -6.07 22.67 -5.10
CA GLY A 60 -7.27 23.03 -4.34
C GLY A 60 -7.00 23.83 -3.06
N GLY A 61 -5.74 24.09 -2.77
CA GLY A 61 -5.30 24.81 -1.58
C GLY A 61 -5.22 23.96 -0.30
N ARG A 62 -4.56 24.51 0.70
CA ARG A 62 -4.22 23.85 1.97
C ARG A 62 -5.45 23.31 2.70
N GLY A 63 -6.52 24.10 2.81
CA GLY A 63 -7.73 23.67 3.54
C GLY A 63 -8.40 22.45 2.92
N LYS A 64 -8.37 22.30 1.58
CA LYS A 64 -8.90 21.10 0.93
C LYS A 64 -8.01 19.87 1.19
N ALA A 65 -6.69 20.05 1.14
CA ALA A 65 -5.76 18.97 1.47
C ALA A 65 -5.90 18.51 2.93
N GLU A 66 -6.09 19.41 3.87
CA GLU A 66 -6.36 19.10 5.29
C GLU A 66 -7.65 18.29 5.49
N ALA A 67 -8.72 18.67 4.80
CA ALA A 67 -9.99 17.94 4.84
C ALA A 67 -9.80 16.48 4.33
N VAL A 68 -9.15 16.31 3.17
CA VAL A 68 -8.87 14.98 2.63
C VAL A 68 -7.90 14.20 3.51
N ALA A 69 -6.87 14.82 4.06
CA ALA A 69 -5.93 14.18 4.98
C ALA A 69 -6.64 13.63 6.23
N LYS A 70 -7.59 14.40 6.77
CA LYS A 70 -8.42 13.98 7.90
C LYS A 70 -9.25 12.74 7.56
N ASP A 71 -9.90 12.72 6.38
CA ASP A 71 -10.69 11.57 5.92
C ASP A 71 -9.82 10.32 5.72
N LEU A 72 -8.58 10.49 5.26
CA LEU A 72 -7.60 9.41 5.09
C LEU A 72 -6.97 8.96 6.42
N GLY A 73 -7.10 9.71 7.50
CA GLY A 73 -6.42 9.45 8.78
C GLY A 73 -4.93 9.81 8.77
N ILE A 74 -4.53 10.78 7.92
CA ILE A 74 -3.13 11.18 7.75
C ILE A 74 -2.88 12.51 8.49
N ALA A 75 -2.00 12.46 9.48
CA ALA A 75 -1.66 13.65 10.28
C ALA A 75 -0.68 14.61 9.57
N ALA A 76 0.21 14.07 8.71
CA ALA A 76 1.22 14.85 7.99
C ALA A 76 1.57 14.18 6.65
N TRP A 77 1.75 15.00 5.61
CA TRP A 77 2.07 14.53 4.26
C TRP A 77 3.35 15.14 3.68
N ASP A 78 4.30 15.46 4.56
CA ASP A 78 5.61 15.93 4.13
C ASP A 78 6.43 14.87 3.35
N ALA A 79 7.54 15.30 2.77
CA ALA A 79 8.39 14.43 1.97
C ALA A 79 9.41 13.62 2.78
N ARG A 80 9.46 13.74 4.11
CA ARG A 80 10.46 13.08 4.97
C ARG A 80 10.32 11.56 4.91
N HIS A 81 11.44 10.88 4.85
CA HIS A 81 11.54 9.43 4.78
C HIS A 81 12.84 8.98 5.45
N ASP A 82 12.83 7.82 6.05
CA ASP A 82 14.05 7.16 6.54
C ASP A 82 14.36 6.01 5.58
N SER A 83 15.12 6.30 4.53
CA SER A 83 15.48 5.32 3.50
C SER A 83 16.31 4.17 4.08
N SER A 84 17.07 4.40 5.16
CA SER A 84 17.90 3.40 5.81
C SER A 84 17.10 2.31 6.53
N ALA A 85 15.82 2.57 6.82
CA ALA A 85 14.93 1.60 7.45
C ALA A 85 14.49 0.49 6.49
N PHE A 86 14.74 0.65 5.19
CA PHE A 86 14.25 -0.24 4.13
C PHE A 86 15.42 -0.80 3.31
N GLU A 87 15.82 -2.01 3.65
CA GLU A 87 16.90 -2.70 2.95
C GLU A 87 16.66 -4.22 2.88
N LEU A 88 17.30 -4.87 1.91
CA LEU A 88 17.24 -6.32 1.77
C LEU A 88 18.09 -6.99 2.84
N THR A 89 17.43 -7.50 3.88
CA THR A 89 18.10 -8.25 4.95
C THR A 89 17.97 -9.77 4.76
N ARG A 90 18.89 -10.55 5.34
CA ARG A 90 18.81 -12.01 5.33
C ARG A 90 17.49 -12.54 5.92
N PRO A 91 16.97 -12.04 7.06
CA PRO A 91 15.67 -12.44 7.58
C PRO A 91 14.50 -12.14 6.63
N PHE A 92 14.54 -11.00 5.90
CA PHE A 92 13.57 -10.65 4.88
C PHE A 92 13.59 -11.71 3.76
N ALA A 93 14.75 -11.96 3.15
CA ALA A 93 14.90 -12.93 2.08
C ALA A 93 14.47 -14.34 2.50
N ALA A 94 14.87 -14.80 3.68
CA ALA A 94 14.48 -16.10 4.22
C ALA A 94 12.96 -16.23 4.41
N THR A 95 12.29 -15.16 4.87
CA THR A 95 10.83 -15.15 5.05
C THR A 95 10.12 -15.19 3.70
N VAL A 96 10.57 -14.41 2.71
CA VAL A 96 10.04 -14.44 1.34
C VAL A 96 10.17 -15.84 0.75
N LEU A 97 11.36 -16.43 0.80
CA LEU A 97 11.60 -17.79 0.28
C LEU A 97 10.70 -18.82 0.98
N ARG A 98 10.63 -18.81 2.30
CA ARG A 98 9.75 -19.71 3.07
C ARG A 98 8.29 -19.60 2.63
N ASN A 99 7.79 -18.37 2.42
CA ASN A 99 6.42 -18.15 2.02
C ASN A 99 6.18 -18.58 0.56
N LEU A 100 7.12 -18.34 -0.34
CA LEU A 100 7.06 -18.77 -1.74
C LEU A 100 7.12 -20.29 -1.87
N PHE A 101 8.05 -20.97 -1.18
CA PHE A 101 8.15 -22.42 -1.20
C PHE A 101 6.93 -23.12 -0.59
N GLY A 102 6.12 -22.41 0.19
CA GLY A 102 4.84 -22.90 0.72
C GLY A 102 3.67 -22.74 -0.24
N PHE A 103 3.88 -22.72 -1.57
CA PHE A 103 2.83 -22.39 -2.57
C PHE A 103 1.58 -23.27 -2.49
N TRP A 104 1.68 -24.53 -2.05
CA TRP A 104 0.53 -25.42 -1.82
C TRP A 104 -0.37 -24.99 -0.64
N ARG A 105 0.08 -24.02 0.16
CA ARG A 105 -0.67 -23.41 1.27
C ARG A 105 -1.21 -22.01 0.92
N TRP A 106 -1.14 -21.62 -0.35
CA TRP A 106 -1.66 -20.33 -0.76
C TRP A 106 -3.18 -20.32 -0.66
N GLU A 107 -3.68 -19.24 -0.11
CA GLU A 107 -5.09 -19.05 0.14
C GLU A 107 -5.67 -17.96 -0.76
N LYS A 108 -6.88 -18.18 -1.24
CA LYS A 108 -7.71 -17.11 -1.77
C LYS A 108 -8.51 -16.52 -0.61
N LEU A 109 -8.27 -15.25 -0.29
CA LEU A 109 -8.97 -14.53 0.77
C LEU A 109 -10.03 -13.63 0.16
N GLY A 110 -11.27 -13.74 0.64
CA GLY A 110 -12.39 -12.95 0.16
C GLY A 110 -12.53 -11.63 0.92
N ILE A 111 -12.65 -10.53 0.17
CA ILE A 111 -13.08 -9.24 0.67
C ILE A 111 -14.47 -8.98 0.11
N GLU A 112 -15.48 -8.88 0.97
CA GLU A 112 -16.82 -8.49 0.53
C GLU A 112 -16.78 -7.09 -0.07
N LEU A 113 -17.44 -6.92 -1.22
CA LEU A 113 -17.51 -5.66 -1.94
C LEU A 113 -18.93 -5.06 -1.79
N PRO A 114 -19.22 -4.34 -0.71
CA PRO A 114 -20.50 -3.68 -0.53
C PRO A 114 -20.61 -2.41 -1.39
N GLN A 115 -21.83 -1.92 -1.56
CA GLN A 115 -22.09 -0.58 -2.08
C GLN A 115 -21.52 0.45 -1.11
N GLY A 116 -20.88 1.51 -1.61
CA GLY A 116 -20.30 2.58 -0.80
C GLY A 116 -19.00 2.22 -0.08
N VAL A 117 -18.32 1.13 -0.48
CA VAL A 117 -17.00 0.78 0.08
C VAL A 117 -16.01 1.92 -0.10
N ASP A 118 -15.17 2.18 0.90
CA ASP A 118 -14.04 3.09 0.74
C ASP A 118 -12.97 2.44 -0.16
N GLU A 119 -12.74 3.02 -1.32
CA GLU A 119 -11.84 2.45 -2.33
C GLU A 119 -10.38 2.47 -1.92
N VAL A 120 -9.96 3.45 -1.10
CA VAL A 120 -8.58 3.53 -0.61
C VAL A 120 -8.33 2.42 0.41
N SER A 121 -9.25 2.23 1.34
CA SER A 121 -9.23 1.12 2.30
C SER A 121 -9.20 -0.24 1.62
N LEU A 122 -10.06 -0.41 0.59
CA LEU A 122 -10.10 -1.64 -0.21
C LEU A 122 -8.76 -1.91 -0.89
N ALA A 123 -8.19 -0.90 -1.56
CA ALA A 123 -6.92 -1.03 -2.26
C ALA A 123 -5.76 -1.37 -1.30
N LEU A 124 -5.67 -0.69 -0.16
CA LEU A 124 -4.63 -0.94 0.84
C LEU A 124 -4.73 -2.34 1.44
N ALA A 125 -5.93 -2.78 1.80
CA ALA A 125 -6.15 -4.11 2.36
C ALA A 125 -5.86 -5.21 1.32
N ALA A 126 -6.41 -5.10 0.11
CA ALA A 126 -6.23 -6.09 -0.95
C ALA A 126 -4.75 -6.23 -1.35
N ASP A 127 -4.04 -5.12 -1.48
CA ASP A 127 -2.62 -5.12 -1.82
C ASP A 127 -1.77 -5.72 -0.69
N ALA A 128 -2.00 -5.32 0.57
CA ALA A 128 -1.26 -5.84 1.71
C ALA A 128 -1.41 -7.36 1.86
N TRP A 129 -2.63 -7.90 1.79
CA TRP A 129 -2.87 -9.34 1.85
C TRP A 129 -2.24 -10.08 0.67
N SER A 130 -2.25 -9.50 -0.53
CA SER A 130 -1.66 -10.12 -1.73
C SER A 130 -0.13 -10.12 -1.73
N ARG A 131 0.53 -9.25 -0.93
CA ARG A 131 1.99 -9.18 -0.78
C ARG A 131 2.58 -10.16 0.22
N THR A 132 1.75 -10.95 0.88
CA THR A 132 2.22 -11.92 1.90
C THR A 132 3.03 -13.08 1.32
N TYR A 133 2.95 -13.34 0.02
CA TYR A 133 3.39 -14.59 -0.63
C TYR A 133 2.74 -15.85 -0.03
N ARG A 134 1.59 -15.68 0.65
CA ARG A 134 0.79 -16.74 1.29
C ARG A 134 -0.67 -16.68 0.87
N SER A 135 -1.11 -15.53 0.38
CA SER A 135 -2.50 -15.31 0.00
C SER A 135 -2.62 -14.40 -1.21
N ARG A 136 -3.79 -14.45 -1.82
CA ARG A 136 -4.27 -13.51 -2.82
C ARG A 136 -5.64 -13.04 -2.39
N ALA A 137 -5.79 -11.75 -2.15
CA ALA A 137 -7.07 -11.14 -1.89
C ALA A 137 -7.91 -11.09 -3.18
N ARG A 138 -9.21 -11.36 -3.05
CA ARG A 138 -10.21 -11.28 -4.10
C ARG A 138 -11.44 -10.59 -3.56
N THR A 139 -11.96 -9.63 -4.32
CA THR A 139 -13.25 -9.05 -4.02
C THR A 139 -14.37 -9.98 -4.47
N PHE A 140 -15.44 -10.08 -3.69
CA PHE A 140 -16.63 -10.83 -4.09
C PHE A 140 -17.90 -10.04 -3.80
N ALA A 141 -18.94 -10.32 -4.58
CA ALA A 141 -20.27 -9.78 -4.40
C ALA A 141 -21.32 -10.82 -4.88
N ASP A 142 -22.58 -10.61 -4.53
CA ASP A 142 -23.71 -11.47 -4.92
C ASP A 142 -24.06 -11.43 -6.40
N SER A 143 -23.54 -10.43 -7.14
CA SER A 143 -23.77 -10.26 -8.58
C SER A 143 -22.54 -9.67 -9.27
N ALA A 144 -22.46 -9.82 -10.60
CA ALA A 144 -21.41 -9.24 -11.43
C ALA A 144 -21.57 -7.73 -11.67
N ALA A 145 -22.62 -7.12 -11.14
CA ALA A 145 -22.83 -5.69 -11.28
C ALA A 145 -21.76 -4.88 -10.57
N ALA A 146 -21.31 -3.79 -11.19
CA ALA A 146 -20.38 -2.88 -10.54
C ALA A 146 -20.97 -2.31 -9.25
N ARG A 147 -20.16 -2.24 -8.22
CA ARG A 147 -20.45 -1.53 -6.97
C ARG A 147 -19.86 -0.14 -7.05
N GLU A 148 -20.62 0.86 -6.70
CA GLU A 148 -20.11 2.22 -6.61
C GLU A 148 -19.44 2.41 -5.25
N SER A 149 -18.21 2.90 -5.25
CA SER A 149 -17.48 3.21 -4.02
C SER A 149 -18.02 4.49 -3.36
N ARG A 150 -17.54 4.79 -2.19
CA ARG A 150 -17.90 6.00 -1.43
C ARG A 150 -17.68 7.29 -2.23
N ASN A 151 -16.65 7.34 -3.08
CA ASN A 151 -16.32 8.51 -3.89
C ASN A 151 -16.69 8.35 -5.38
N GLY A 152 -17.62 7.45 -5.72
CA GLY A 152 -18.20 7.34 -7.06
C GLY A 152 -17.39 6.49 -8.04
N ILE A 153 -16.39 5.72 -7.58
CA ILE A 153 -15.64 4.83 -8.46
C ILE A 153 -16.41 3.52 -8.62
N ARG A 154 -16.61 3.09 -9.86
CA ARG A 154 -17.26 1.83 -10.18
C ARG A 154 -16.26 0.68 -10.12
N ILE A 155 -16.49 -0.26 -9.20
CA ILE A 155 -15.63 -1.41 -8.94
C ILE A 155 -16.39 -2.67 -9.30
N LEU A 156 -15.79 -3.52 -10.15
CA LEU A 156 -16.30 -4.85 -10.44
C LEU A 156 -15.75 -5.85 -9.43
N PRO A 157 -16.58 -6.78 -8.90
CA PRO A 157 -16.06 -7.84 -8.07
C PRO A 157 -15.18 -8.80 -8.90
N ASP A 158 -14.13 -9.32 -8.28
CA ASP A 158 -13.31 -10.36 -8.90
C ASP A 158 -14.09 -11.68 -9.07
N GLU A 159 -14.97 -11.99 -8.13
CA GLU A 159 -15.76 -13.21 -8.12
C GLU A 159 -17.22 -12.94 -7.74
N VAL A 160 -18.13 -13.65 -8.37
CA VAL A 160 -19.57 -13.61 -8.03
C VAL A 160 -19.87 -14.75 -7.08
N ALA A 161 -20.16 -14.42 -5.83
CA ALA A 161 -20.50 -15.39 -4.80
C ALA A 161 -21.39 -14.73 -3.74
N PRO A 162 -22.42 -15.43 -3.25
CA PRO A 162 -23.28 -14.89 -2.18
C PRO A 162 -22.60 -14.86 -0.82
N SER A 163 -21.52 -15.62 -0.66
CA SER A 163 -20.70 -15.68 0.56
C SER A 163 -19.32 -16.23 0.24
N TRP A 164 -18.40 -16.08 1.18
CA TRP A 164 -17.05 -16.65 1.12
C TRP A 164 -16.83 -17.60 2.28
N PRO A 165 -16.01 -18.67 2.14
CA PRO A 165 -15.73 -19.56 3.25
C PRO A 165 -15.22 -18.79 4.48
N ALA A 166 -15.85 -18.97 5.64
CA ALA A 166 -15.57 -18.17 6.84
C ALA A 166 -14.08 -18.14 7.23
N ALA A 167 -13.37 -19.27 7.08
CA ALA A 167 -11.94 -19.36 7.37
C ALA A 167 -11.06 -18.54 6.42
N GLN A 168 -11.57 -18.15 5.25
CA GLN A 168 -10.89 -17.39 4.20
C GLN A 168 -11.53 -16.02 3.97
N SER A 169 -12.60 -15.68 4.69
CA SER A 169 -13.23 -14.35 4.63
C SER A 169 -12.42 -13.36 5.46
N LEU A 170 -12.11 -12.22 4.86
CA LEU A 170 -11.48 -11.11 5.56
C LEU A 170 -12.55 -10.28 6.28
N PRO A 171 -12.21 -9.64 7.42
CA PRO A 171 -13.13 -8.74 8.09
C PRO A 171 -13.59 -7.60 7.15
N ALA A 172 -14.81 -7.15 7.34
CA ALA A 172 -15.33 -5.95 6.68
C ALA A 172 -14.41 -4.75 6.97
N LEU A 173 -14.19 -3.91 5.98
CA LEU A 173 -13.29 -2.76 6.09
C LEU A 173 -13.84 -1.68 7.03
N GLY A 174 -15.17 -1.61 7.19
CA GLY A 174 -15.84 -0.64 8.04
C GLY A 174 -15.68 0.81 7.56
N ASP A 175 -16.07 1.76 8.43
CA ASP A 175 -16.04 3.21 8.14
C ASP A 175 -14.80 3.89 8.75
N ARG A 176 -13.71 3.16 8.93
CA ARG A 176 -12.46 3.69 9.50
C ARG A 176 -11.64 4.41 8.45
N PRO A 177 -10.84 5.42 8.86
CA PRO A 177 -9.89 6.03 7.97
C PRO A 177 -8.93 5.01 7.32
N PRO A 178 -8.60 5.13 6.04
CA PRO A 178 -7.74 4.18 5.31
C PRO A 178 -6.40 3.87 5.98
N ALA A 179 -5.76 4.86 6.61
CA ALA A 179 -4.52 4.63 7.35
C ALA A 179 -4.69 3.62 8.49
N GLU A 180 -5.80 3.69 9.24
CA GLU A 180 -6.11 2.73 10.32
C GLU A 180 -6.46 1.35 9.77
N VAL A 181 -7.12 1.27 8.60
CA VAL A 181 -7.40 0.00 7.92
C VAL A 181 -6.11 -0.73 7.56
N LEU A 182 -5.08 -0.01 7.10
CA LEU A 182 -3.77 -0.60 6.82
C LEU A 182 -3.10 -1.15 8.09
N ASP A 183 -3.13 -0.40 9.20
CA ASP A 183 -2.58 -0.86 10.49
C ASP A 183 -3.24 -2.15 10.96
N GLN A 184 -4.56 -2.21 10.88
CA GLN A 184 -5.32 -3.42 11.24
C GLN A 184 -5.04 -4.58 10.30
N THR A 185 -4.91 -4.31 9.00
CA THR A 185 -4.55 -5.32 8.00
C THR A 185 -3.19 -5.93 8.31
N LEU A 186 -2.18 -5.11 8.62
CA LEU A 186 -0.86 -5.60 9.02
C LEU A 186 -0.91 -6.41 10.32
N SER A 187 -1.72 -5.98 11.27
CA SER A 187 -1.95 -6.73 12.52
C SER A 187 -2.64 -8.08 12.28
N ALA A 188 -3.64 -8.11 11.40
CA ALA A 188 -4.33 -9.35 11.01
C ALA A 188 -3.41 -10.31 10.23
N ILE A 189 -2.54 -9.78 9.37
CA ILE A 189 -1.51 -10.57 8.68
C ILE A 189 -0.53 -11.16 9.70
N ALA A 190 -0.13 -10.39 10.72
CA ALA A 190 0.74 -10.89 11.78
C ALA A 190 0.09 -12.02 12.59
N ALA A 191 -1.19 -11.90 12.89
CA ALA A 191 -1.96 -12.93 13.59
C ALA A 191 -2.10 -14.21 12.75
N ARG A 192 -2.37 -14.10 11.44
CA ARG A 192 -2.61 -15.25 10.55
C ARG A 192 -1.32 -15.93 10.08
N TYR A 193 -0.30 -15.18 9.72
CA TYR A 193 0.93 -15.67 9.05
C TYR A 193 2.21 -15.40 9.83
N GLY A 194 2.11 -14.76 10.99
CA GLY A 194 3.23 -14.42 11.84
C GLY A 194 3.84 -13.04 11.56
N ARG A 195 4.49 -12.49 12.59
CA ARG A 195 5.11 -11.14 12.54
C ARG A 195 6.12 -10.97 11.40
N SER A 196 6.88 -12.02 11.06
CA SER A 196 7.84 -11.96 9.95
C SER A 196 7.16 -11.69 8.62
N THR A 197 5.98 -12.29 8.36
CA THR A 197 5.20 -12.06 7.15
C THR A 197 4.63 -10.63 7.12
N ALA A 198 4.08 -10.14 8.22
CA ALA A 198 3.63 -8.75 8.30
C ALA A 198 4.80 -7.77 8.09
N SER A 199 5.98 -8.08 8.62
CA SER A 199 7.19 -7.26 8.44
C SER A 199 7.62 -7.17 6.98
N ILE A 200 7.60 -8.26 6.20
CA ILE A 200 7.93 -8.19 4.77
C ILE A 200 6.88 -7.44 3.97
N VAL A 201 5.59 -7.51 4.34
CA VAL A 201 4.55 -6.69 3.70
C VAL A 201 4.78 -5.21 3.98
N ALA A 202 5.01 -4.82 5.25
CA ALA A 202 5.32 -3.44 5.61
C ALA A 202 6.56 -2.90 4.86
N MET A 203 7.61 -3.73 4.72
CA MET A 203 8.80 -3.38 3.94
C MET A 203 8.49 -3.16 2.45
N GLN A 204 7.66 -4.01 1.85
CA GLN A 204 7.25 -3.87 0.45
C GLN A 204 6.36 -2.63 0.21
N LEU A 205 5.59 -2.23 1.20
CA LEU A 205 4.76 -1.03 1.15
C LEU A 205 5.56 0.25 1.46
N GLU A 206 6.79 0.12 1.95
CA GLU A 206 7.56 1.19 2.62
C GLU A 206 6.74 1.87 3.72
N TYR A 207 6.04 1.04 4.49
CA TYR A 207 5.25 1.51 5.62
C TYR A 207 6.17 1.85 6.78
N PRO A 208 6.12 3.10 7.31
CA PRO A 208 6.99 3.50 8.41
C PRO A 208 6.72 2.63 9.64
N ARG A 209 7.72 1.85 10.04
CA ARG A 209 7.62 1.08 11.27
C ARG A 209 7.57 2.05 12.44
N GLN A 210 6.54 1.95 13.26
CA GLN A 210 6.64 2.52 14.59
C GLN A 210 7.84 1.81 15.27
N LYS A 211 8.89 2.56 15.59
CA LYS A 211 9.96 2.02 16.45
C LYS A 211 9.26 1.53 17.71
N ALA A 212 9.35 0.22 17.97
CA ALA A 212 8.88 -0.30 19.24
C ALA A 212 9.55 0.56 20.32
N THR A 213 8.77 1.31 21.06
CA THR A 213 9.25 2.00 22.26
C THR A 213 9.76 0.90 23.20
N PRO A 214 11.00 1.02 23.69
CA PRO A 214 11.63 0.00 24.54
C PRO A 214 10.85 -0.27 25.81
#